data_e1ca06c73bf47e2299b3acb62210e0ed
#
_entry.id   e1ca06c73bf47e2299b3acb62210e0ed
#
_cell.length_a   1.000
_cell.length_b   1.000
_cell.length_c   1.000
_cell.angle_alpha   90.00
_cell.angle_beta   90.00
_cell.angle_gamma   90.00
#
_symmetry.space_group_name_H-M   'P 1'
#
loop_
_entity.id
_entity.type
_entity.pdbx_description
1 polymer ?
#
loop_
_entity_poly.entity_id
_entity_poly.type
_entity_poly.pdbx_seq_one_letter_code
_entity_poly.pdbx_strand_id
1 'polypeptide(L)'
;MIRKLIIFLIICSPALAKAQEFMCQVSVNSPQVEGTEKKVFQTLQTQLYEFVNNRKWSNYVYKTEERIECSMMITITERISSDQFRAKVNVVLQRPVYKTSYNTNLINLVDKDFDFKYVEFEPLEYNDDAYTSNLTSMVAYYLYVMLGLDADSFSKSGGTLYYEKARAVVNAAQNSPDRGWKAFESQKNRYWLVENLMNNTYSGFRDGLYSYHRTGLDLMSENMDLGRSGVNDCLENLQKVNREKTGLYITQLFLDAKRDELINIYTQAAPIDKTKIVNIMKEVDPANSSRYQQIMTQSK
;
A
#
# COMPACT_ATOMS: atom_id res chain seq x y z
N MET A 1 -50.09 11.93 24.54
CA MET A 1 -49.38 10.67 24.29
C MET A 1 -48.56 10.68 22.98
N ILE A 2 -49.06 11.21 21.90
CA ILE A 2 -48.39 11.23 20.56
C ILE A 2 -47.05 12.02 20.58
N ARG A 3 -46.97 13.14 21.34
CA ARG A 3 -45.76 13.98 21.43
C ARG A 3 -44.58 13.29 22.13
N LYS A 4 -44.83 12.35 23.05
CA LYS A 4 -43.81 11.55 23.74
C LYS A 4 -43.32 10.37 22.85
N LEU A 5 -44.16 9.88 21.95
CA LEU A 5 -43.81 8.81 20.98
C LEU A 5 -42.86 9.32 19.90
N ILE A 6 -43.04 10.58 19.46
CA ILE A 6 -42.16 11.19 18.43
C ILE A 6 -40.76 11.44 18.98
N ILE A 7 -40.63 11.81 20.28
CA ILE A 7 -39.32 12.01 20.92
C ILE A 7 -38.57 10.68 21.07
N PHE A 8 -39.26 9.57 21.31
CA PHE A 8 -38.65 8.25 21.43
C PHE A 8 -38.18 7.69 20.07
N LEU A 9 -38.84 8.05 18.96
CA LEU A 9 -38.44 7.65 17.61
C LEU A 9 -37.15 8.36 17.12
N ILE A 10 -36.89 9.57 17.59
CA ILE A 10 -35.68 10.34 17.21
C ILE A 10 -34.42 9.82 17.93
N ILE A 11 -34.58 9.19 19.10
CA ILE A 11 -33.45 8.65 19.90
C ILE A 11 -32.99 7.27 19.35
N CYS A 12 -33.84 6.57 18.58
CA CYS A 12 -33.52 5.28 17.96
C CYS A 12 -33.07 5.34 16.49
N SER A 13 -32.70 6.51 15.97
CA SER A 13 -31.97 6.58 14.71
C SER A 13 -30.61 5.92 14.92
N PRO A 14 -30.35 4.71 14.39
CA PRO A 14 -29.00 4.15 14.41
C PRO A 14 -28.15 5.15 13.65
N ALA A 15 -27.18 5.77 14.33
CA ALA A 15 -26.10 6.39 13.63
C ALA A 15 -25.51 5.29 12.72
N LEU A 16 -25.80 5.36 11.42
CA LEU A 16 -25.19 4.53 10.41
C LEU A 16 -23.69 4.87 10.48
N ALA A 17 -22.99 4.22 11.40
CA ALA A 17 -21.53 4.24 11.42
C ALA A 17 -21.11 3.73 10.05
N LYS A 18 -20.79 4.66 9.16
CA LYS A 18 -20.19 4.31 7.87
C LYS A 18 -18.89 3.60 8.23
N ALA A 19 -18.87 2.30 8.00
CA ALA A 19 -17.66 1.52 8.14
C ALA A 19 -16.69 2.02 7.07
N GLN A 20 -15.76 2.88 7.48
CA GLN A 20 -14.71 3.42 6.64
C GLN A 20 -13.44 2.64 6.98
N GLU A 21 -12.89 1.93 6.01
CA GLU A 21 -11.67 1.15 6.20
C GLU A 21 -10.44 2.04 6.24
N PHE A 22 -10.45 3.13 5.48
CA PHE A 22 -9.29 3.99 5.30
C PHE A 22 -9.40 5.32 6.07
N MET A 23 -8.26 5.80 6.53
CA MET A 23 -7.97 7.17 6.89
C MET A 23 -6.89 7.68 5.93
N CYS A 24 -7.26 7.85 4.66
CA CYS A 24 -6.34 8.17 3.59
C CYS A 24 -6.23 9.67 3.36
N GLN A 25 -5.00 10.20 3.38
CA GLN A 25 -4.70 11.55 2.94
C GLN A 25 -4.56 11.56 1.41
N VAL A 26 -5.45 12.29 0.73
CA VAL A 26 -5.39 12.45 -0.72
C VAL A 26 -4.95 13.88 -1.03
N SER A 27 -3.93 14.03 -1.89
CA SER A 27 -3.48 15.33 -2.38
C SER A 27 -3.28 15.30 -3.89
N VAL A 28 -3.64 16.41 -4.55
CA VAL A 28 -3.47 16.61 -6.00
C VAL A 28 -2.66 17.88 -6.22
N ASN A 29 -1.47 17.73 -6.80
CA ASN A 29 -0.53 18.81 -7.04
C ASN A 29 -0.29 18.98 -8.55
N SER A 30 -0.14 20.22 -9.04
CA SER A 30 0.11 20.52 -10.44
C SER A 30 1.24 21.55 -10.64
N PRO A 31 2.47 21.27 -10.15
CA PRO A 31 3.54 22.27 -10.15
C PRO A 31 4.04 22.64 -11.56
N GLN A 32 3.81 21.79 -12.56
CA GLN A 32 4.32 21.94 -13.92
C GLN A 32 3.24 22.36 -14.92
N VAL A 33 1.98 22.55 -14.48
CA VAL A 33 0.87 22.88 -15.37
C VAL A 33 0.50 24.35 -15.20
N GLU A 34 0.89 25.16 -16.19
CA GLU A 34 0.53 26.58 -16.26
C GLU A 34 -0.88 26.78 -16.82
N GLY A 35 -1.54 27.87 -16.43
CA GLY A 35 -2.80 28.29 -17.00
C GLY A 35 -4.02 27.46 -16.66
N THR A 36 -3.89 26.40 -15.85
CA THR A 36 -5.03 25.62 -15.37
C THR A 36 -5.59 26.25 -14.11
N GLU A 37 -6.90 26.41 -14.05
CA GLU A 37 -7.56 26.86 -12.84
C GLU A 37 -7.26 25.88 -11.70
N LYS A 38 -6.55 26.30 -10.68
CA LYS A 38 -6.22 25.49 -9.48
C LYS A 38 -7.46 24.87 -8.85
N LYS A 39 -8.62 25.46 -9.08
CA LYS A 39 -9.91 24.99 -8.62
C LYS A 39 -10.28 23.58 -9.12
N VAL A 40 -10.00 23.27 -10.41
CA VAL A 40 -10.26 21.93 -10.98
C VAL A 40 -9.55 20.83 -10.20
N PHE A 41 -8.28 21.06 -9.83
CA PHE A 41 -7.52 20.08 -9.06
C PHE A 41 -7.92 20.04 -7.57
N GLN A 42 -8.40 21.15 -7.01
CA GLN A 42 -8.99 21.15 -5.66
C GLN A 42 -10.30 20.35 -5.63
N THR A 43 -11.15 20.51 -6.66
CA THR A 43 -12.38 19.73 -6.80
C THR A 43 -12.07 18.24 -6.97
N LEU A 44 -11.10 17.90 -7.85
CA LEU A 44 -10.62 16.53 -8.02
C LEU A 44 -10.12 15.93 -6.69
N GLN A 45 -9.30 16.66 -5.94
CA GLN A 45 -8.80 16.22 -4.64
C GLN A 45 -9.94 15.91 -3.66
N THR A 46 -10.93 16.80 -3.58
CA THR A 46 -12.09 16.60 -2.70
C THR A 46 -12.89 15.37 -3.10
N GLN A 47 -13.19 15.20 -4.39
CA GLN A 47 -13.93 14.05 -4.89
C GLN A 47 -13.16 12.73 -4.68
N LEU A 48 -11.84 12.74 -4.90
CA LEU A 48 -11.01 11.56 -4.64
C LEU A 48 -10.92 11.23 -3.14
N TYR A 49 -10.81 12.25 -2.28
CA TYR A 49 -10.86 12.04 -0.84
C TYR A 49 -12.18 11.38 -0.41
N GLU A 50 -13.31 11.86 -0.92
CA GLU A 50 -14.63 11.28 -0.65
C GLU A 50 -14.76 9.86 -1.23
N PHE A 51 -14.29 9.65 -2.45
CA PHE A 51 -14.30 8.36 -3.13
C PHE A 51 -13.52 7.30 -2.34
N VAL A 52 -12.34 7.64 -1.82
CA VAL A 52 -11.48 6.74 -1.04
C VAL A 52 -12.05 6.48 0.36
N ASN A 53 -12.41 7.55 1.09
CA ASN A 53 -12.69 7.45 2.51
C ASN A 53 -14.17 7.20 2.84
N ASN A 54 -15.11 7.51 1.92
CA ASN A 54 -16.54 7.37 2.20
C ASN A 54 -17.18 6.13 1.55
N ARG A 55 -16.46 5.45 0.63
CA ARG A 55 -16.90 4.21 0.01
C ARG A 55 -16.50 3.01 0.88
N LYS A 56 -17.33 1.97 0.91
CA LYS A 56 -17.02 0.69 1.53
C LYS A 56 -16.23 -0.19 0.55
N TRP A 57 -15.03 -0.63 0.96
CA TRP A 57 -14.12 -1.43 0.14
C TRP A 57 -14.05 -2.89 0.58
N SER A 58 -14.52 -3.19 1.80
CA SER A 58 -14.53 -4.54 2.37
C SER A 58 -15.85 -4.86 3.05
N ASN A 59 -16.03 -6.12 3.48
CA ASN A 59 -17.17 -6.51 4.29
C ASN A 59 -16.91 -6.38 5.80
N TYR A 60 -15.69 -5.99 6.20
CA TYR A 60 -15.34 -5.80 7.59
C TYR A 60 -15.81 -4.43 8.09
N VAL A 61 -16.02 -4.35 9.40
CA VAL A 61 -16.35 -3.10 10.09
C VAL A 61 -15.14 -2.71 10.93
N TYR A 62 -14.51 -1.62 10.52
CA TYR A 62 -13.36 -1.04 11.22
C TYR A 62 -13.83 -0.05 12.27
N LYS A 63 -13.27 -0.12 13.48
CA LYS A 63 -13.39 0.96 14.44
C LYS A 63 -12.54 2.14 13.99
N THR A 64 -12.78 3.32 14.56
CA THR A 64 -12.03 4.53 14.15
C THR A 64 -10.53 4.38 14.31
N GLU A 65 -10.10 3.74 15.39
CA GLU A 65 -8.70 3.46 15.72
C GLU A 65 -8.08 2.30 14.94
N GLU A 66 -8.90 1.52 14.23
CA GLU A 66 -8.45 0.40 13.39
C GLU A 66 -8.32 0.80 11.92
N ARG A 67 -8.69 2.04 11.57
CA ARG A 67 -8.63 2.50 10.18
C ARG A 67 -7.20 2.51 9.67
N ILE A 68 -7.08 2.12 8.41
CA ILE A 68 -5.80 1.99 7.71
C ILE A 68 -5.27 3.38 7.35
N GLU A 69 -4.13 3.76 7.90
CA GLU A 69 -3.45 5.01 7.60
C GLU A 69 -2.69 4.90 6.28
N CYS A 70 -3.03 5.75 5.32
CA CYS A 70 -2.34 5.81 4.04
C CYS A 70 -2.35 7.20 3.44
N SER A 71 -1.52 7.41 2.41
CA SER A 71 -1.56 8.61 1.60
C SER A 71 -1.47 8.29 0.12
N MET A 72 -2.14 9.12 -0.67
CA MET A 72 -2.14 9.08 -2.13
C MET A 72 -1.88 10.49 -2.64
N MET A 73 -0.67 10.72 -3.17
CA MET A 73 -0.29 12.02 -3.73
C MET A 73 -0.21 11.92 -5.26
N ILE A 74 -1.17 12.56 -5.93
CA ILE A 74 -1.22 12.65 -7.39
C ILE A 74 -0.52 13.94 -7.82
N THR A 75 0.55 13.82 -8.61
CA THR A 75 1.25 14.95 -9.19
C THR A 75 0.98 15.01 -10.68
N ILE A 76 0.21 16.01 -11.10
CA ILE A 76 -0.06 16.27 -12.51
C ILE A 76 1.23 16.78 -13.15
N THR A 77 1.70 16.09 -14.17
CA THR A 77 2.95 16.41 -14.89
C THR A 77 2.70 17.11 -16.22
N GLU A 78 1.53 16.84 -16.83
CA GLU A 78 1.15 17.40 -18.13
C GLU A 78 -0.35 17.51 -18.26
N ARG A 79 -0.85 18.57 -18.89
CA ARG A 79 -2.21 18.69 -19.39
C ARG A 79 -2.22 18.36 -20.88
N ILE A 80 -2.79 17.22 -21.25
CA ILE A 80 -2.84 16.73 -22.64
C ILE A 80 -3.94 17.46 -23.41
N SER A 81 -5.13 17.62 -22.77
CA SER A 81 -6.27 18.35 -23.33
C SER A 81 -7.04 19.10 -22.22
N SER A 82 -8.23 19.61 -22.52
CA SER A 82 -9.07 20.28 -21.53
C SER A 82 -9.48 19.39 -20.38
N ASP A 83 -9.60 18.09 -20.63
CA ASP A 83 -10.12 17.05 -19.71
C ASP A 83 -9.17 15.86 -19.52
N GLN A 84 -8.01 15.84 -20.21
CA GLN A 84 -7.05 14.74 -20.14
C GLN A 84 -5.72 15.19 -19.55
N PHE A 85 -5.24 14.42 -18.58
CA PHE A 85 -4.05 14.73 -17.80
C PHE A 85 -3.12 13.54 -17.71
N ARG A 86 -1.82 13.84 -17.68
CA ARG A 86 -0.77 12.88 -17.30
C ARG A 86 -0.31 13.18 -15.89
N ALA A 87 -0.12 12.14 -15.10
CA ALA A 87 0.31 12.28 -13.72
C ALA A 87 1.25 11.15 -13.30
N LYS A 88 1.78 11.29 -12.11
CA LYS A 88 2.34 10.20 -11.30
C LYS A 88 1.61 10.16 -9.97
N VAL A 89 1.47 8.97 -9.39
CA VAL A 89 0.91 8.82 -8.05
C VAL A 89 1.96 8.23 -7.12
N ASN A 90 2.14 8.85 -5.97
CA ASN A 90 2.86 8.25 -4.84
C ASN A 90 1.85 7.67 -3.86
N VAL A 91 2.01 6.38 -3.54
CA VAL A 91 1.15 5.63 -2.63
C VAL A 91 1.99 5.18 -1.45
N VAL A 92 1.56 5.56 -0.24
CA VAL A 92 2.21 5.15 1.01
C VAL A 92 1.16 4.50 1.91
N LEU A 93 1.48 3.33 2.43
CA LEU A 93 0.69 2.60 3.42
C LEU A 93 1.51 2.46 4.68
N GLN A 94 0.93 2.84 5.83
CA GLN A 94 1.56 2.74 7.15
C GLN A 94 0.75 1.82 8.05
N ARG A 95 1.44 1.24 9.03
CA ARG A 95 0.86 0.40 10.05
C ARG A 95 1.46 0.76 11.41
N PRO A 96 0.65 0.96 12.46
CA PRO A 96 1.16 1.14 13.81
C PRO A 96 1.82 -0.16 14.31
N VAL A 97 2.92 -0.02 15.03
CA VAL A 97 3.60 -1.14 15.70
C VAL A 97 3.07 -1.27 17.13
N TYR A 98 2.68 -2.47 17.51
CA TYR A 98 2.02 -2.76 18.77
C TYR A 98 2.80 -2.24 20.00
N LYS A 99 2.10 -1.57 20.91
CA LYS A 99 2.65 -0.94 22.13
C LYS A 99 3.77 0.08 21.90
N THR A 100 3.81 0.73 20.74
CA THR A 100 4.77 1.79 20.44
C THR A 100 4.07 3.00 19.83
N SER A 101 4.76 4.12 19.70
CA SER A 101 4.33 5.29 18.91
C SER A 101 4.88 5.26 17.48
N TYR A 102 5.50 4.15 17.07
CA TYR A 102 6.15 4.00 15.78
C TYR A 102 5.16 3.45 14.74
N ASN A 103 5.09 4.12 13.59
CA ASN A 103 4.40 3.62 12.40
C ASN A 103 5.42 3.12 11.39
N THR A 104 5.25 1.89 10.93
CA THR A 104 6.10 1.27 9.93
C THR A 104 5.47 1.35 8.54
N ASN A 105 6.27 1.63 7.51
CA ASN A 105 5.78 1.64 6.13
C ASN A 105 5.63 0.19 5.62
N LEU A 106 4.43 -0.17 5.18
CA LEU A 106 4.19 -1.43 4.46
C LEU A 106 4.60 -1.33 2.99
N ILE A 107 4.31 -0.19 2.38
CA ILE A 107 4.69 0.13 1.00
C ILE A 107 4.89 1.64 0.84
N ASN A 108 5.84 2.00 -0.03
CA ASN A 108 6.03 3.35 -0.54
C ASN A 108 6.43 3.23 -2.00
N LEU A 109 5.51 3.52 -2.91
CA LEU A 109 5.75 3.37 -4.34
C LEU A 109 5.35 4.60 -5.14
N VAL A 110 5.97 4.79 -6.29
CA VAL A 110 5.59 5.78 -7.28
C VAL A 110 5.21 5.08 -8.58
N ASP A 111 3.92 5.19 -8.96
CA ASP A 111 3.44 4.79 -10.28
C ASP A 111 3.50 5.99 -11.22
N LYS A 112 4.15 5.83 -12.36
CA LYS A 112 4.38 6.87 -13.38
C LYS A 112 3.46 6.70 -14.60
N ASP A 113 2.76 5.58 -14.72
CA ASP A 113 1.89 5.25 -15.84
C ASP A 113 0.44 5.62 -15.50
N PHE A 114 0.19 6.93 -15.36
CA PHE A 114 -1.10 7.45 -14.92
C PHE A 114 -1.58 8.60 -15.81
N ASP A 115 -2.15 8.25 -16.96
CA ASP A 115 -2.90 9.16 -17.80
C ASP A 115 -4.40 8.99 -17.49
N PHE A 116 -5.15 10.07 -17.28
CA PHE A 116 -6.57 9.97 -16.94
C PHE A 116 -7.39 11.14 -17.51
N LYS A 117 -8.70 10.90 -17.65
CA LYS A 117 -9.69 11.94 -17.94
C LYS A 117 -10.39 12.36 -16.65
N TYR A 118 -10.63 13.66 -16.55
CA TYR A 118 -11.42 14.24 -15.47
C TYR A 118 -12.16 15.49 -15.96
N VAL A 119 -13.46 15.52 -15.73
CA VAL A 119 -14.31 16.68 -15.94
C VAL A 119 -14.83 17.16 -14.59
N GLU A 120 -14.70 18.44 -14.30
CA GLU A 120 -15.08 19.02 -13.01
C GLU A 120 -16.59 18.79 -12.74
N PHE A 121 -16.89 18.33 -11.52
CA PHE A 121 -18.24 17.98 -11.03
C PHE A 121 -18.86 16.72 -11.61
N GLU A 122 -18.25 16.01 -12.54
CA GLU A 122 -18.73 14.69 -12.91
C GLU A 122 -18.45 13.68 -11.76
N PRO A 123 -19.42 12.79 -11.47
CA PRO A 123 -19.23 11.78 -10.41
C PRO A 123 -18.11 10.81 -10.76
N LEU A 124 -17.32 10.42 -9.77
CA LEU A 124 -16.29 9.39 -9.90
C LEU A 124 -16.96 8.01 -9.84
N GLU A 125 -17.29 7.45 -11.01
CA GLU A 125 -17.90 6.13 -11.11
C GLU A 125 -16.84 5.02 -11.06
N TYR A 126 -17.13 3.95 -10.32
CA TYR A 126 -16.33 2.75 -10.26
C TYR A 126 -17.22 1.51 -10.13
N ASN A 127 -16.91 0.50 -10.91
CA ASN A 127 -17.56 -0.80 -10.89
C ASN A 127 -16.49 -1.91 -10.71
N ASP A 128 -16.71 -2.84 -9.78
CA ASP A 128 -15.78 -3.96 -9.53
C ASP A 128 -15.64 -4.90 -10.76
N ASP A 129 -16.66 -4.98 -11.59
CA ASP A 129 -16.76 -5.93 -12.71
C ASP A 129 -16.43 -5.31 -14.08
N ALA A 130 -16.21 -3.99 -14.15
CA ALA A 130 -16.01 -3.29 -15.42
C ALA A 130 -15.01 -2.13 -15.31
N TYR A 131 -14.19 -1.96 -16.35
CA TYR A 131 -13.32 -0.80 -16.48
C TYR A 131 -14.13 0.43 -16.93
N THR A 132 -14.34 1.38 -16.02
CA THR A 132 -15.09 2.62 -16.29
C THR A 132 -14.18 3.79 -16.63
N SER A 133 -13.11 3.99 -15.85
CA SER A 133 -12.11 5.03 -16.11
C SER A 133 -10.75 4.63 -15.52
N ASN A 134 -9.65 5.15 -16.08
CA ASN A 134 -8.32 4.90 -15.54
C ASN A 134 -8.15 5.52 -14.15
N LEU A 135 -8.75 6.69 -13.91
CA LEU A 135 -8.70 7.39 -12.64
C LEU A 135 -9.21 6.54 -11.48
N THR A 136 -10.46 6.09 -11.57
CA THR A 136 -11.11 5.32 -10.50
C THR A 136 -10.58 3.89 -10.40
N SER A 137 -10.25 3.25 -11.53
CA SER A 137 -9.68 1.90 -11.55
C SER A 137 -8.31 1.86 -10.88
N MET A 138 -7.44 2.85 -11.14
CA MET A 138 -6.12 2.92 -10.52
C MET A 138 -6.21 3.17 -9.01
N VAL A 139 -7.10 4.07 -8.57
CA VAL A 139 -7.32 4.32 -7.14
C VAL A 139 -7.86 3.04 -6.46
N ALA A 140 -8.89 2.41 -7.00
CA ALA A 140 -9.47 1.18 -6.46
C ALA A 140 -8.43 0.04 -6.40
N TYR A 141 -7.62 -0.12 -7.44
CA TYR A 141 -6.54 -1.10 -7.47
C TYR A 141 -5.58 -0.92 -6.28
N TYR A 142 -5.09 0.30 -6.05
CA TYR A 142 -4.18 0.54 -4.93
C TYR A 142 -4.85 0.40 -3.57
N LEU A 143 -6.12 0.73 -3.43
CA LEU A 143 -6.87 0.48 -2.20
C LEU A 143 -6.96 -1.02 -1.91
N TYR A 144 -7.25 -1.86 -2.91
CA TYR A 144 -7.24 -3.31 -2.73
C TYR A 144 -5.85 -3.87 -2.42
N VAL A 145 -4.80 -3.36 -3.07
CA VAL A 145 -3.41 -3.75 -2.72
C VAL A 145 -3.09 -3.37 -1.28
N MET A 146 -3.47 -2.17 -0.83
CA MET A 146 -3.25 -1.72 0.54
C MET A 146 -4.01 -2.57 1.57
N LEU A 147 -5.30 -2.88 1.32
CA LEU A 147 -6.08 -3.81 2.16
C LEU A 147 -5.41 -5.18 2.25
N GLY A 148 -4.89 -5.67 1.13
CA GLY A 148 -4.20 -6.95 1.08
C GLY A 148 -2.91 -6.97 1.89
N LEU A 149 -2.08 -5.95 1.76
CA LEU A 149 -0.82 -5.82 2.51
C LEU A 149 -1.06 -5.64 4.01
N ASP A 150 -2.05 -4.84 4.37
CA ASP A 150 -2.46 -4.65 5.76
C ASP A 150 -2.90 -6.00 6.36
N ALA A 151 -3.83 -6.69 5.72
CA ALA A 151 -4.32 -7.99 6.18
C ALA A 151 -3.22 -9.06 6.30
N ASP A 152 -2.27 -9.12 5.34
CA ASP A 152 -1.12 -10.03 5.38
C ASP A 152 -0.16 -9.68 6.54
N SER A 153 -0.09 -8.42 6.97
CA SER A 153 0.73 -7.99 8.10
C SER A 153 0.20 -8.49 9.46
N PHE A 154 -1.09 -8.85 9.54
CA PHE A 154 -1.74 -9.36 10.75
C PHE A 154 -2.01 -10.86 10.71
N SER A 155 -2.20 -11.44 9.53
CA SER A 155 -2.58 -12.84 9.35
C SER A 155 -1.95 -13.45 8.11
N LYS A 156 -1.41 -14.66 8.22
CA LYS A 156 -0.84 -15.38 7.06
C LYS A 156 -1.88 -15.51 5.95
N SER A 157 -1.51 -15.04 4.77
CA SER A 157 -2.37 -15.03 3.58
C SER A 157 -3.73 -14.31 3.76
N GLY A 158 -3.84 -13.42 4.76
CA GLY A 158 -5.07 -12.68 5.06
C GLY A 158 -5.53 -11.75 3.93
N GLY A 159 -4.57 -11.29 3.12
CA GLY A 159 -4.81 -10.38 2.01
C GLY A 159 -5.36 -11.01 0.72
N THR A 160 -5.53 -12.34 0.65
CA THR A 160 -5.84 -13.05 -0.60
C THR A 160 -7.07 -12.50 -1.31
N LEU A 161 -8.20 -12.31 -0.62
CA LEU A 161 -9.43 -11.79 -1.20
C LEU A 161 -9.26 -10.38 -1.81
N TYR A 162 -8.43 -9.55 -1.20
CA TYR A 162 -8.18 -8.20 -1.69
C TYR A 162 -7.28 -8.20 -2.93
N TYR A 163 -6.27 -9.08 -2.97
CA TYR A 163 -5.45 -9.25 -4.18
C TYR A 163 -6.24 -9.84 -5.35
N GLU A 164 -7.22 -10.71 -5.08
CA GLU A 164 -8.16 -11.18 -6.10
C GLU A 164 -8.96 -10.03 -6.71
N LYS A 165 -9.43 -9.10 -5.88
CA LYS A 165 -10.11 -7.87 -6.36
C LYS A 165 -9.14 -6.96 -7.14
N ALA A 166 -7.92 -6.75 -6.64
CA ALA A 166 -6.90 -5.99 -7.38
C ALA A 166 -6.60 -6.62 -8.76
N ARG A 167 -6.51 -7.95 -8.82
CA ARG A 167 -6.33 -8.69 -10.09
C ARG A 167 -7.55 -8.56 -11.00
N ALA A 168 -8.77 -8.55 -10.46
CA ALA A 168 -9.97 -8.32 -11.25
C ALA A 168 -9.95 -6.93 -11.93
N VAL A 169 -9.51 -5.88 -11.21
CA VAL A 169 -9.31 -4.55 -11.80
C VAL A 169 -8.28 -4.59 -12.95
N VAL A 170 -7.13 -5.26 -12.74
CA VAL A 170 -6.12 -5.44 -13.80
C VAL A 170 -6.71 -6.14 -15.01
N ASN A 171 -7.46 -7.23 -14.81
CA ASN A 171 -8.09 -7.99 -15.88
C ASN A 171 -9.10 -7.16 -16.67
N ALA A 172 -9.94 -6.37 -15.99
CA ALA A 172 -10.91 -5.47 -16.62
C ALA A 172 -10.20 -4.40 -17.48
N ALA A 173 -9.01 -3.95 -17.08
CA ALA A 173 -8.23 -2.93 -17.76
C ALA A 173 -7.37 -3.45 -18.95
N GLN A 174 -7.28 -4.77 -19.19
CA GLN A 174 -6.39 -5.35 -20.20
C GLN A 174 -6.63 -4.81 -21.63
N ASN A 175 -7.87 -4.49 -21.97
CA ASN A 175 -8.23 -3.98 -23.30
C ASN A 175 -8.27 -2.44 -23.37
N SER A 176 -7.96 -1.74 -22.27
CA SER A 176 -7.89 -0.28 -22.27
C SER A 176 -6.64 0.21 -23.03
N PRO A 177 -6.65 1.44 -23.57
CA PRO A 177 -5.46 2.06 -24.14
C PRO A 177 -4.48 2.52 -23.05
N ASP A 178 -4.90 2.54 -21.79
CA ASP A 178 -4.14 3.12 -20.69
C ASP A 178 -2.98 2.21 -20.28
N ARG A 179 -1.85 2.82 -19.90
CA ARG A 179 -0.61 2.13 -19.56
C ARG A 179 -0.60 1.62 -18.11
N GLY A 180 0.30 0.67 -17.86
CA GLY A 180 0.57 0.12 -16.52
C GLY A 180 -0.27 -1.10 -16.16
N TRP A 181 -1.15 -1.57 -17.05
CA TRP A 181 -2.05 -2.70 -16.81
C TRP A 181 -1.62 -4.00 -17.49
N LYS A 182 -0.69 -3.96 -18.45
CA LYS A 182 -0.35 -5.10 -19.30
C LYS A 182 1.05 -5.63 -18.99
N ALA A 183 1.21 -6.96 -19.02
CA ALA A 183 2.45 -7.64 -18.69
C ALA A 183 3.67 -7.21 -19.53
N PHE A 184 3.45 -6.88 -20.80
CA PHE A 184 4.52 -6.56 -21.74
C PHE A 184 5.00 -5.11 -21.68
N GLU A 185 4.29 -4.22 -20.98
CA GLU A 185 4.63 -2.79 -20.92
C GLU A 185 5.83 -2.50 -20.02
N SER A 186 5.92 -3.20 -18.89
CA SER A 186 7.00 -3.07 -17.91
C SER A 186 6.96 -4.24 -16.93
N GLN A 187 8.09 -4.58 -16.33
CA GLN A 187 8.15 -5.52 -15.21
C GLN A 187 7.85 -4.86 -13.84
N LYS A 188 7.67 -3.54 -13.81
CA LYS A 188 7.42 -2.74 -12.60
C LYS A 188 6.14 -1.92 -12.76
N ASN A 189 5.02 -2.62 -12.93
CA ASN A 189 3.71 -2.01 -13.11
C ASN A 189 2.64 -2.70 -12.25
N ARG A 190 1.39 -2.26 -12.36
CA ARG A 190 0.24 -2.79 -11.61
C ARG A 190 -0.01 -4.26 -11.89
N TYR A 191 0.17 -4.71 -13.14
CA TYR A 191 0.05 -6.13 -13.49
C TYR A 191 1.02 -6.99 -12.67
N TRP A 192 2.31 -6.68 -12.73
CA TRP A 192 3.32 -7.49 -12.05
C TRP A 192 3.28 -7.37 -10.54
N LEU A 193 2.82 -6.25 -9.99
CA LEU A 193 2.67 -6.13 -8.55
C LEU A 193 1.67 -7.15 -8.00
N VAL A 194 0.47 -7.24 -8.58
CA VAL A 194 -0.54 -8.20 -8.11
C VAL A 194 -0.16 -9.64 -8.46
N GLU A 195 0.45 -9.89 -9.62
CA GLU A 195 0.92 -11.23 -9.99
C GLU A 195 2.02 -11.72 -9.04
N ASN A 196 2.95 -10.86 -8.63
CA ASN A 196 3.96 -11.24 -7.63
C ASN A 196 3.33 -11.61 -6.29
N LEU A 197 2.29 -10.87 -5.84
CA LEU A 197 1.58 -11.11 -4.58
C LEU A 197 0.76 -12.40 -4.59
N MET A 198 0.25 -12.82 -5.76
CA MET A 198 -0.65 -13.97 -5.87
C MET A 198 0.02 -15.24 -6.36
N ASN A 199 1.25 -15.19 -6.84
CA ASN A 199 1.96 -16.35 -7.33
C ASN A 199 2.43 -17.25 -6.17
N ASN A 200 1.99 -18.50 -6.17
CA ASN A 200 2.33 -19.48 -5.13
C ASN A 200 3.84 -19.73 -5.00
N THR A 201 4.60 -19.62 -6.08
CA THR A 201 6.07 -19.75 -6.05
C THR A 201 6.70 -18.69 -5.14
N TYR A 202 6.07 -17.52 -5.02
CA TYR A 202 6.55 -16.40 -4.21
C TYR A 202 5.77 -16.22 -2.91
N SER A 203 4.98 -17.21 -2.50
CA SER A 203 4.16 -17.16 -1.25
C SER A 203 5.00 -16.87 -0.01
N GLY A 204 6.28 -17.26 0.00
CA GLY A 204 7.23 -16.91 1.05
C GLY A 204 7.37 -15.40 1.29
N PHE A 205 7.08 -14.54 0.30
CA PHE A 205 7.03 -13.10 0.50
C PHE A 205 5.91 -12.71 1.48
N ARG A 206 4.70 -13.24 1.30
CA ARG A 206 3.54 -12.95 2.16
C ARG A 206 3.70 -13.54 3.57
N ASP A 207 4.27 -14.74 3.67
CA ASP A 207 4.67 -15.31 4.97
C ASP A 207 5.71 -14.43 5.66
N GLY A 208 6.64 -13.86 4.89
CA GLY A 208 7.62 -12.89 5.37
C GLY A 208 6.97 -11.60 5.88
N LEU A 209 5.96 -11.06 5.20
CA LEU A 209 5.22 -9.88 5.68
C LEU A 209 4.60 -10.11 7.06
N TYR A 210 3.93 -11.24 7.24
CA TYR A 210 3.39 -11.63 8.55
C TYR A 210 4.49 -11.75 9.60
N SER A 211 5.58 -12.44 9.28
CA SER A 211 6.69 -12.67 10.22
C SER A 211 7.34 -11.36 10.61
N TYR A 212 7.59 -10.48 9.65
CA TYR A 212 8.21 -9.17 9.89
C TYR A 212 7.41 -8.30 10.85
N HIS A 213 6.09 -8.23 10.63
CA HIS A 213 5.24 -7.32 11.38
C HIS A 213 4.68 -7.96 12.65
N ARG A 214 3.98 -9.10 12.53
CA ARG A 214 3.24 -9.67 13.65
C ARG A 214 4.11 -10.42 14.65
N THR A 215 5.07 -11.22 14.17
CA THR A 215 6.00 -11.95 15.06
C THR A 215 7.37 -11.27 15.17
N GLY A 216 7.59 -10.20 14.40
CA GLY A 216 8.77 -9.35 14.44
C GLY A 216 8.50 -8.06 15.21
N LEU A 217 8.17 -6.98 14.52
CA LEU A 217 8.05 -5.63 15.10
C LEU A 217 7.11 -5.55 16.29
N ASP A 218 5.95 -6.21 16.23
CA ASP A 218 4.94 -6.16 17.32
C ASP A 218 5.45 -6.79 18.63
N LEU A 219 6.45 -7.68 18.58
CA LEU A 219 7.02 -8.32 19.75
C LEU A 219 8.23 -7.56 20.32
N MET A 220 8.84 -6.66 19.55
CA MET A 220 10.07 -5.96 19.98
C MET A 220 9.88 -5.11 21.23
N SER A 221 8.69 -4.57 21.48
CA SER A 221 8.39 -3.80 22.68
C SER A 221 8.42 -4.65 23.97
N GLU A 222 8.18 -5.96 23.85
CA GLU A 222 8.15 -6.89 24.98
C GLU A 222 9.44 -7.71 25.07
N ASN A 223 9.95 -8.16 23.90
CA ASN A 223 11.18 -8.94 23.80
C ASN A 223 11.88 -8.67 22.47
N MET A 224 12.96 -7.92 22.52
CA MET A 224 13.72 -7.50 21.34
C MET A 224 14.31 -8.68 20.56
N ASP A 225 14.80 -9.71 21.24
CA ASP A 225 15.43 -10.86 20.58
C ASP A 225 14.40 -11.76 19.90
N LEU A 226 13.24 -11.93 20.53
CA LEU A 226 12.10 -12.64 19.91
C LEU A 226 11.60 -11.89 18.68
N GLY A 227 11.47 -10.57 18.78
CA GLY A 227 11.10 -9.73 17.63
C GLY A 227 12.13 -9.81 16.50
N ARG A 228 13.42 -9.78 16.80
CA ARG A 228 14.49 -9.98 15.79
C ARG A 228 14.39 -11.36 15.13
N SER A 229 14.02 -12.41 15.88
CA SER A 229 13.79 -13.74 15.29
C SER A 229 12.70 -13.71 14.21
N GLY A 230 11.57 -13.03 14.47
CA GLY A 230 10.51 -12.88 13.46
C GLY A 230 10.96 -12.10 12.21
N VAL A 231 11.81 -11.08 12.39
CA VAL A 231 12.43 -10.36 11.25
C VAL A 231 13.41 -11.26 10.51
N ASN A 232 14.21 -12.10 11.21
CA ASN A 232 15.10 -13.08 10.57
C ASN A 232 14.31 -14.06 9.70
N ASP A 233 13.18 -14.58 10.18
CA ASP A 233 12.31 -15.48 9.41
C ASP A 233 11.80 -14.82 8.12
N CYS A 234 11.46 -13.54 8.18
CA CYS A 234 11.10 -12.77 7.00
C CYS A 234 12.26 -12.70 5.99
N LEU A 235 13.45 -12.33 6.44
CA LEU A 235 14.60 -12.17 5.56
C LEU A 235 15.05 -13.49 4.93
N GLU A 236 14.96 -14.60 5.65
CA GLU A 236 15.19 -15.94 5.10
C GLU A 236 14.15 -16.33 4.05
N ASN A 237 12.88 -15.98 4.27
CA ASN A 237 11.83 -16.18 3.27
C ASN A 237 12.08 -15.32 2.03
N LEU A 238 12.46 -14.06 2.18
CA LEU A 238 12.84 -13.20 1.05
C LEU A 238 14.04 -13.75 0.29
N GLN A 239 15.04 -14.30 0.99
CA GLN A 239 16.19 -14.95 0.35
C GLN A 239 15.77 -16.14 -0.49
N LYS A 240 14.86 -17.00 0.01
CA LYS A 240 14.32 -18.14 -0.76
C LYS A 240 13.57 -17.63 -2.00
N VAL A 241 12.68 -16.65 -1.84
CA VAL A 241 11.94 -16.04 -2.95
C VAL A 241 12.89 -15.42 -3.99
N ASN A 242 13.95 -14.74 -3.55
CA ASN A 242 14.95 -14.15 -4.45
C ASN A 242 15.75 -15.20 -5.24
N ARG A 243 15.95 -16.40 -4.68
CA ARG A 243 16.59 -17.53 -5.37
C ARG A 243 15.67 -18.14 -6.44
N GLU A 244 14.35 -18.14 -6.24
CA GLU A 244 13.40 -18.55 -7.27
C GLU A 244 13.36 -17.53 -8.42
N LYS A 245 13.32 -16.25 -8.10
CA LYS A 245 13.37 -15.17 -9.08
C LYS A 245 13.96 -13.90 -8.48
N THR A 246 15.11 -13.50 -9.03
CA THR A 246 15.77 -12.25 -8.66
C THR A 246 15.00 -11.03 -9.17
N GLY A 247 15.02 -9.94 -8.39
CA GLY A 247 14.52 -8.64 -8.84
C GLY A 247 13.01 -8.54 -8.97
N LEU A 248 12.23 -9.36 -8.24
CA LEU A 248 10.77 -9.23 -8.18
C LEU A 248 10.39 -7.82 -7.74
N TYR A 249 9.39 -7.24 -8.40
CA TYR A 249 8.95 -5.87 -8.14
C TYR A 249 8.49 -5.68 -6.69
N ILE A 250 7.70 -6.62 -6.16
CA ILE A 250 7.23 -6.54 -4.78
C ILE A 250 8.38 -6.61 -3.75
N THR A 251 9.40 -7.43 -4.00
CA THR A 251 10.59 -7.50 -3.14
C THR A 251 11.34 -6.17 -3.14
N GLN A 252 11.49 -5.52 -4.30
CA GLN A 252 12.13 -4.20 -4.39
C GLN A 252 11.34 -3.15 -3.59
N LEU A 253 10.00 -3.12 -3.72
CA LEU A 253 9.15 -2.20 -2.97
C LEU A 253 9.24 -2.41 -1.46
N PHE A 254 9.29 -3.67 -1.00
CA PHE A 254 9.49 -3.99 0.40
C PHE A 254 10.84 -3.47 0.90
N LEU A 255 11.91 -3.74 0.18
CA LEU A 255 13.27 -3.30 0.56
C LEU A 255 13.40 -1.78 0.57
N ASP A 256 12.76 -1.09 -0.37
CA ASP A 256 12.74 0.38 -0.38
C ASP A 256 12.01 0.96 0.83
N ALA A 257 10.94 0.31 1.29
CA ALA A 257 10.22 0.71 2.49
C ALA A 257 10.94 0.35 3.81
N LYS A 258 11.76 -0.74 3.82
CA LYS A 258 12.27 -1.37 5.05
C LYS A 258 13.77 -1.21 5.27
N ARG A 259 14.52 -0.74 4.29
CA ARG A 259 16.01 -0.73 4.35
C ARG A 259 16.55 -0.04 5.60
N ASP A 260 16.10 1.16 5.88
CA ASP A 260 16.58 1.93 7.03
C ASP A 260 16.08 1.34 8.35
N GLU A 261 14.86 0.82 8.39
CA GLU A 261 14.28 0.13 9.53
C GLU A 261 15.11 -1.13 9.87
N LEU A 262 15.48 -1.94 8.87
CA LEU A 262 16.33 -3.10 9.02
C LEU A 262 17.73 -2.74 9.60
N ILE A 263 18.37 -1.70 9.06
CA ILE A 263 19.64 -1.24 9.56
C ILE A 263 19.52 -0.88 11.04
N ASN A 264 18.50 -0.14 11.42
CA ASN A 264 18.28 0.28 12.82
C ASN A 264 18.02 -0.92 13.75
N ILE A 265 17.20 -1.90 13.32
CA ILE A 265 16.88 -3.11 14.12
C ILE A 265 18.16 -3.88 14.47
N TYR A 266 19.10 -4.00 13.52
CA TYR A 266 20.29 -4.84 13.71
C TYR A 266 21.53 -4.09 14.21
N THR A 267 21.53 -2.77 14.27
CA THR A 267 22.67 -2.00 14.79
C THR A 267 23.09 -2.42 16.19
N GLN A 268 22.15 -2.85 17.04
CA GLN A 268 22.40 -3.31 18.41
C GLN A 268 22.26 -4.84 18.56
N ALA A 269 22.23 -5.60 17.49
CA ALA A 269 22.14 -7.06 17.54
C ALA A 269 23.48 -7.71 17.89
N ALA A 270 23.47 -8.99 18.26
CA ALA A 270 24.67 -9.76 18.48
C ALA A 270 25.50 -9.85 17.17
N PRO A 271 26.85 -9.93 17.26
CA PRO A 271 27.75 -9.95 16.08
C PRO A 271 27.41 -11.06 15.08
N ILE A 272 26.96 -12.22 15.56
CA ILE A 272 26.58 -13.35 14.72
C ILE A 272 25.31 -13.01 13.87
N ASP A 273 24.33 -12.35 14.47
CA ASP A 273 23.10 -11.94 13.78
C ASP A 273 23.40 -10.83 12.77
N LYS A 274 24.20 -9.83 13.16
CA LYS A 274 24.67 -8.79 12.23
C LYS A 274 25.29 -9.40 10.97
N THR A 275 26.22 -10.35 11.15
CA THR A 275 26.91 -11.02 10.04
C THR A 275 25.92 -11.79 9.16
N LYS A 276 25.01 -12.56 9.76
CA LYS A 276 23.98 -13.33 9.06
C LYS A 276 23.12 -12.40 8.18
N ILE A 277 22.58 -11.33 8.76
CA ILE A 277 21.68 -10.41 8.05
C ILE A 277 22.39 -9.65 6.93
N VAL A 278 23.59 -9.15 7.18
CA VAL A 278 24.37 -8.49 6.13
C VAL A 278 24.65 -9.43 4.95
N ASN A 279 24.90 -10.71 5.19
CA ASN A 279 25.09 -11.69 4.12
C ASN A 279 23.81 -11.95 3.33
N ILE A 280 22.66 -12.11 4.01
CA ILE A 280 21.36 -12.24 3.33
C ILE A 280 21.09 -11.00 2.48
N MET A 281 21.26 -9.80 3.02
CA MET A 281 20.97 -8.55 2.33
C MET A 281 21.90 -8.29 1.13
N LYS A 282 23.15 -8.75 1.18
CA LYS A 282 24.07 -8.73 0.02
C LYS A 282 23.55 -9.58 -1.15
N GLU A 283 22.86 -10.69 -0.86
CA GLU A 283 22.28 -11.57 -1.87
C GLU A 283 20.96 -10.99 -2.41
N VAL A 284 20.10 -10.46 -1.52
CA VAL A 284 18.74 -10.02 -1.86
C VAL A 284 18.70 -8.60 -2.44
N ASP A 285 19.57 -7.71 -1.96
CA ASP A 285 19.66 -6.30 -2.38
C ASP A 285 21.13 -5.87 -2.62
N PRO A 286 21.82 -6.48 -3.60
CA PRO A 286 23.24 -6.27 -3.85
C PRO A 286 23.58 -4.80 -4.16
N ALA A 287 22.67 -4.07 -4.81
CA ALA A 287 22.86 -2.66 -5.16
C ALA A 287 23.01 -1.74 -3.94
N ASN A 288 22.46 -2.15 -2.78
CA ASN A 288 22.51 -1.40 -1.53
C ASN A 288 23.40 -2.06 -0.47
N SER A 289 24.28 -2.99 -0.85
CA SER A 289 25.13 -3.76 0.07
C SER A 289 26.00 -2.86 0.97
N SER A 290 26.51 -1.74 0.46
CA SER A 290 27.29 -0.75 1.23
C SER A 290 26.48 -0.13 2.37
N ARG A 291 25.18 0.08 2.20
CA ARG A 291 24.29 0.60 3.27
C ARG A 291 24.15 -0.41 4.39
N TYR A 292 24.00 -1.70 4.08
CA TYR A 292 23.88 -2.77 5.09
C TYR A 292 25.18 -3.00 5.87
N GLN A 293 26.35 -2.58 5.34
CA GLN A 293 27.62 -2.62 6.11
C GLN A 293 27.57 -1.71 7.35
N GLN A 294 26.69 -0.69 7.37
CA GLN A 294 26.51 0.18 8.54
C GLN A 294 26.06 -0.62 9.78
N ILE A 295 25.37 -1.77 9.59
CA ILE A 295 25.00 -2.69 10.67
C ILE A 295 26.24 -3.19 11.43
N MET A 296 27.37 -3.40 10.72
CA MET A 296 28.62 -3.91 11.30
C MET A 296 29.42 -2.82 12.00
N THR A 297 29.36 -1.57 11.50
CA THR A 297 30.25 -0.47 11.91
C THR A 297 29.66 0.45 12.96
N GLN A 298 28.33 0.56 13.02
CA GLN A 298 27.65 1.37 14.02
C GLN A 298 27.45 0.55 15.30
N SER A 299 28.26 0.83 16.33
CA SER A 299 27.94 0.52 17.72
C SER A 299 27.62 1.83 18.42
N LYS A 300 26.39 1.97 18.90
CA LYS A 300 26.08 3.04 19.86
C LYS A 300 26.55 2.68 21.24
#